data_68c1de9951c99fd2b3a6db8440a1dc43
#
_entry.id   68c1de9951c99fd2b3a6db8440a1dc43
#
_cell.length_a   1.000
_cell.length_b   1.000
_cell.length_c   1.000
_cell.angle_alpha   90.00
_cell.angle_beta   90.00
_cell.angle_gamma   90.00
#
_symmetry.space_group_name_H-M   'P 1'
#
loop_
_entity.id
_entity.type
_entity.pdbx_description
1 polymer ?
#
loop_
_entity_poly.entity_id
_entity_poly.type
_entity_poly.pdbx_seq_one_letter_code
_entity_poly.pdbx_strand_id
1 'polypeptide(L)'
;MGRRTISITLAVICLAVLLGATGLFAISRETSYMQECASEGFAIDGYYRDDKTSRETLAFHEEDNCRWQLVDQDGICTDGQFKRADDPNILILKKENGEEFGTVHVAYMSRRREQGQLYLFRDSNVTRFYLVSTKPAFIVESSDVDPAS
;
A
#
# COMPACT_ATOMS: atom_id res chain seq x y z
N MET A 1 -37.07 -6.38 46.30
CA MET A 1 -36.96 -6.05 44.85
C MET A 1 -35.63 -5.34 44.46
N GLY A 2 -34.84 -4.83 45.38
CA GLY A 2 -33.65 -3.99 45.05
C GLY A 2 -32.37 -4.68 44.55
N ARG A 3 -32.11 -5.96 44.88
CA ARG A 3 -30.85 -6.62 44.53
C ARG A 3 -30.66 -6.96 43.04
N ARG A 4 -31.70 -7.30 42.31
CA ARG A 4 -31.64 -7.65 40.88
C ARG A 4 -31.42 -6.39 39.99
N THR A 5 -32.00 -5.27 40.37
CA THR A 5 -31.91 -4.01 39.62
C THR A 5 -30.46 -3.46 39.72
N ILE A 6 -29.84 -3.52 40.91
CA ILE A 6 -28.45 -3.08 41.11
C ILE A 6 -27.47 -3.94 40.30
N SER A 7 -27.70 -5.25 40.20
CA SER A 7 -26.85 -6.18 39.45
C SER A 7 -26.90 -5.88 37.93
N ILE A 8 -28.07 -5.55 37.39
CA ILE A 8 -28.23 -5.22 35.96
C ILE A 8 -27.57 -3.88 35.65
N THR A 9 -27.74 -2.87 36.50
CA THR A 9 -27.14 -1.55 36.32
C THR A 9 -25.61 -1.64 36.33
N LEU A 10 -25.03 -2.41 37.26
CA LEU A 10 -23.60 -2.61 37.35
C LEU A 10 -23.04 -3.33 36.10
N ALA A 11 -23.73 -4.33 35.59
CA ALA A 11 -23.35 -5.05 34.39
C ALA A 11 -23.37 -4.15 33.14
N VAL A 12 -24.36 -3.28 33.00
CA VAL A 12 -24.46 -2.32 31.90
C VAL A 12 -23.31 -1.28 31.96
N ILE A 13 -22.96 -0.78 33.14
CA ILE A 13 -21.85 0.15 33.32
C ILE A 13 -20.54 -0.55 32.99
N CYS A 14 -20.29 -1.76 33.46
CA CYS A 14 -19.08 -2.52 33.13
C CYS A 14 -18.96 -2.78 31.61
N LEU A 15 -20.04 -3.11 30.96
CA LEU A 15 -20.06 -3.31 29.51
C LEU A 15 -19.74 -2.02 28.76
N ALA A 16 -20.33 -0.89 29.17
CA ALA A 16 -20.06 0.42 28.57
C ALA A 16 -18.59 0.86 28.74
N VAL A 17 -18.00 0.61 29.92
CA VAL A 17 -16.59 0.90 30.18
C VAL A 17 -15.67 0.02 29.34
N LEU A 18 -15.98 -1.27 29.20
CA LEU A 18 -15.21 -2.19 28.36
C LEU A 18 -15.27 -1.79 26.88
N LEU A 19 -16.45 -1.44 26.36
CA LEU A 19 -16.60 -0.98 24.98
C LEU A 19 -15.88 0.35 24.74
N GLY A 20 -15.93 1.27 25.69
CA GLY A 20 -15.20 2.54 25.64
C GLY A 20 -13.68 2.32 25.65
N ALA A 21 -13.17 1.46 26.51
CA ALA A 21 -11.74 1.17 26.61
C ALA A 21 -11.20 0.50 25.35
N THR A 22 -11.95 -0.44 24.75
CA THR A 22 -11.54 -1.10 23.49
C THR A 22 -11.54 -0.12 22.31
N GLY A 23 -12.52 0.78 22.25
CA GLY A 23 -12.57 1.82 21.23
C GLY A 23 -11.38 2.80 21.31
N LEU A 24 -11.07 3.30 22.50
CA LEU A 24 -9.91 4.18 22.73
C LEU A 24 -8.59 3.50 22.40
N PHE A 25 -8.45 2.22 22.73
CA PHE A 25 -7.25 1.46 22.43
C PHE A 25 -7.06 1.24 20.92
N ALA A 26 -8.13 0.98 20.19
CA ALA A 26 -8.09 0.84 18.73
C ALA A 26 -7.67 2.16 18.04
N ILE A 27 -8.25 3.29 18.46
CA ILE A 27 -7.90 4.63 17.93
C ILE A 27 -6.43 4.94 18.22
N SER A 28 -5.95 4.68 19.43
CA SER A 28 -4.55 4.93 19.81
C SER A 28 -3.57 4.14 18.95
N ARG A 29 -3.89 2.88 18.64
CA ARG A 29 -3.03 2.04 17.77
C ARG A 29 -2.99 2.52 16.33
N GLU A 30 -4.11 2.98 15.79
CA GLU A 30 -4.18 3.52 14.43
C GLU A 30 -3.41 4.84 14.33
N THR A 31 -3.55 5.72 15.33
CA THR A 31 -2.80 6.99 15.38
C THR A 31 -1.29 6.74 15.43
N SER A 32 -0.83 5.77 16.23
CA SER A 32 0.59 5.42 16.32
C SER A 32 1.11 4.87 14.99
N TYR A 33 0.35 4.01 14.32
CA TYR A 33 0.70 3.50 12.99
C TYR A 33 0.81 4.61 11.95
N MET A 34 -0.14 5.54 11.92
CA MET A 34 -0.10 6.67 10.99
C MET A 34 1.09 7.61 11.25
N GLN A 35 1.48 7.81 12.53
CA GLN A 35 2.68 8.58 12.88
C GLN A 35 3.96 7.88 12.43
N GLU A 36 4.06 6.57 12.61
CA GLU A 36 5.18 5.76 12.11
C GLU A 36 5.29 5.88 10.58
N CYS A 37 4.18 5.66 9.86
CA CYS A 37 4.14 5.80 8.41
C CYS A 37 4.43 7.23 7.91
N ALA A 38 4.14 8.25 8.70
CA ALA A 38 4.50 9.64 8.36
C ALA A 38 6.00 9.89 8.44
N SER A 39 6.73 9.16 9.30
CA SER A 39 8.18 9.33 9.49
C SER A 39 9.02 8.34 8.69
N GLU A 40 8.55 7.12 8.53
CA GLU A 40 9.31 6.03 7.90
C GLU A 40 8.77 5.66 6.51
N GLY A 41 7.55 6.08 6.18
CA GLY A 41 6.83 5.73 4.98
C GLY A 41 6.00 4.45 5.14
N PHE A 42 5.01 4.31 4.29
CA PHE A 42 4.23 3.07 4.20
C PHE A 42 5.07 1.95 3.57
N ALA A 43 4.90 0.72 4.05
CA ALA A 43 5.41 -0.46 3.36
C ALA A 43 4.63 -0.66 2.05
N ILE A 44 5.33 -0.65 0.92
CA ILE A 44 4.72 -0.61 -0.42
C ILE A 44 4.83 -1.90 -1.21
N ASP A 45 5.56 -2.90 -0.71
CA ASP A 45 5.67 -4.18 -1.44
C ASP A 45 4.31 -4.71 -1.82
N GLY A 46 4.17 -5.07 -3.08
CA GLY A 46 2.90 -5.61 -3.54
C GLY A 46 2.62 -5.36 -5.02
N TYR A 47 1.43 -5.77 -5.37
CA TYR A 47 0.87 -5.67 -6.69
C TYR A 47 -0.40 -4.83 -6.65
N TYR A 48 -0.46 -3.82 -7.50
CA TYR A 48 -1.50 -2.80 -7.55
C TYR A 48 -2.13 -2.77 -8.93
N ARG A 49 -3.38 -2.34 -9.00
CA ARG A 49 -4.13 -2.21 -10.25
C ARG A 49 -4.80 -0.86 -10.32
N ASP A 50 -4.85 -0.26 -11.51
CA ASP A 50 -5.54 0.99 -11.73
C ASP A 50 -7.07 0.88 -11.51
N ASP A 51 -7.69 1.97 -11.09
CA ASP A 51 -9.12 2.00 -10.75
C ASP A 51 -10.05 2.19 -11.96
N LYS A 52 -9.54 2.73 -13.07
CA LYS A 52 -10.37 3.10 -14.22
C LYS A 52 -10.57 1.95 -15.19
N THR A 53 -9.50 1.31 -15.59
CA THR A 53 -9.53 0.30 -16.65
C THR A 53 -9.25 -1.10 -16.13
N SER A 54 -8.65 -1.20 -14.95
CA SER A 54 -8.10 -2.44 -14.37
C SER A 54 -7.11 -3.16 -15.29
N ARG A 55 -6.51 -2.42 -16.25
CA ARG A 55 -5.58 -2.95 -17.24
C ARG A 55 -4.14 -2.57 -16.95
N GLU A 56 -3.91 -1.40 -16.33
CA GLU A 56 -2.58 -1.02 -15.87
C GLU A 56 -2.29 -1.67 -14.51
N THR A 57 -1.09 -2.18 -14.36
CA THR A 57 -0.66 -2.81 -13.12
C THR A 57 0.71 -2.29 -12.71
N LEU A 58 0.90 -2.10 -11.41
CA LEU A 58 2.12 -1.57 -10.83
C LEU A 58 2.57 -2.49 -9.69
N ALA A 59 3.81 -2.93 -9.72
CA ALA A 59 4.40 -3.79 -8.70
C ALA A 59 5.60 -3.10 -8.05
N PHE A 60 5.77 -3.32 -6.74
CA PHE A 60 6.92 -2.85 -5.97
C PHE A 60 7.51 -3.96 -5.13
N HIS A 61 8.83 -3.96 -5.00
CA HIS A 61 9.58 -4.85 -4.13
C HIS A 61 10.78 -4.11 -3.52
N GLU A 62 10.68 -3.71 -2.25
CA GLU A 62 11.74 -2.95 -1.57
C GLU A 62 12.98 -3.80 -1.30
N GLU A 63 12.81 -5.06 -0.91
CA GLU A 63 13.92 -5.97 -0.59
C GLU A 63 14.74 -6.36 -1.83
N ASP A 64 14.12 -6.35 -3.01
CA ASP A 64 14.80 -6.64 -4.29
C ASP A 64 15.30 -5.33 -4.92
N ASN A 65 16.29 -4.71 -4.28
CA ASN A 65 16.97 -3.50 -4.77
C ASN A 65 16.02 -2.35 -5.13
N CYS A 66 14.92 -2.20 -4.36
CA CYS A 66 13.89 -1.18 -4.61
C CYS A 66 13.34 -1.23 -6.04
N ARG A 67 12.99 -2.41 -6.49
CA ARG A 67 12.50 -2.64 -7.85
C ARG A 67 11.04 -2.26 -8.00
N TRP A 68 10.70 -1.70 -9.16
CA TRP A 68 9.32 -1.48 -9.58
C TRP A 68 9.11 -1.95 -11.01
N GLN A 69 7.85 -2.25 -11.37
CA GLN A 69 7.44 -2.60 -12.72
C GLN A 69 6.03 -2.10 -12.98
N LEU A 70 5.83 -1.44 -14.10
CA LEU A 70 4.51 -1.06 -14.63
C LEU A 70 4.24 -1.89 -15.90
N VAL A 71 3.07 -2.46 -15.97
CA VAL A 71 2.52 -3.00 -17.22
C VAL A 71 1.34 -2.14 -17.61
N ASP A 72 1.42 -1.52 -18.77
CA ASP A 72 0.37 -0.63 -19.25
C ASP A 72 -0.80 -1.41 -19.87
N GLN A 73 -1.82 -0.66 -20.32
CA GLN A 73 -3.03 -1.25 -20.91
C GLN A 73 -2.80 -2.01 -22.22
N ASP A 74 -1.68 -1.76 -22.89
CA ASP A 74 -1.26 -2.42 -24.14
C ASP A 74 -0.34 -3.63 -23.86
N GLY A 75 -0.06 -3.90 -22.57
CA GLY A 75 0.81 -4.98 -22.12
C GLY A 75 2.30 -4.65 -22.19
N ILE A 76 2.65 -3.37 -22.46
CA ILE A 76 4.05 -2.94 -22.50
C ILE A 76 4.58 -2.85 -21.07
N CYS A 77 5.68 -3.55 -20.83
CA CYS A 77 6.34 -3.59 -19.54
C CYS A 77 7.42 -2.50 -19.46
N THR A 78 7.41 -1.74 -18.39
CA THR A 78 8.46 -0.78 -18.04
C THR A 78 8.86 -1.05 -16.59
N ASP A 79 10.14 -1.17 -16.34
CA ASP A 79 10.67 -1.45 -15.00
C ASP A 79 11.90 -0.62 -14.67
N GLY A 80 12.37 -0.77 -13.43
CA GLY A 80 13.54 -0.08 -12.94
C GLY A 80 13.59 -0.05 -11.42
N GLN A 81 14.23 0.98 -10.89
CA GLN A 81 14.41 1.16 -9.46
C GLN A 81 13.68 2.40 -8.98
N PHE A 82 13.27 2.39 -7.72
CA PHE A 82 12.71 3.57 -7.07
C PHE A 82 13.55 3.98 -5.87
N LYS A 83 13.40 5.23 -5.48
CA LYS A 83 13.93 5.75 -4.22
C LYS A 83 12.85 6.57 -3.52
N ARG A 84 12.88 6.60 -2.20
CA ARG A 84 12.05 7.51 -1.41
C ARG A 84 12.61 8.92 -1.51
N ALA A 85 11.70 9.91 -1.62
CA ALA A 85 12.05 11.32 -1.54
C ALA A 85 12.26 11.76 -0.08
N ASP A 86 12.38 13.08 0.17
CA ASP A 86 12.43 13.62 1.53
C ASP A 86 11.15 13.31 2.33
N ASP A 87 10.00 13.34 1.68
CA ASP A 87 8.77 12.71 2.20
C ASP A 87 8.83 11.21 1.88
N PRO A 88 8.91 10.33 2.90
CA PRO A 88 9.07 8.89 2.68
C PRO A 88 7.86 8.22 2.01
N ASN A 89 6.73 8.93 1.89
CA ASN A 89 5.55 8.48 1.17
C ASN A 89 5.54 8.90 -0.30
N ILE A 90 6.61 9.55 -0.75
CA ILE A 90 6.81 9.89 -2.16
C ILE A 90 7.98 9.07 -2.71
N LEU A 91 7.70 8.34 -3.79
CA LEU A 91 8.69 7.49 -4.48
C LEU A 91 9.01 8.10 -5.84
N ILE A 92 10.29 8.22 -6.15
CA ILE A 92 10.77 8.63 -7.46
C ILE A 92 11.13 7.38 -8.24
N LEU A 93 10.42 7.12 -9.32
CA LEU A 93 10.64 5.97 -10.18
C LEU A 93 11.67 6.31 -11.26
N LYS A 94 12.66 5.46 -11.42
CA LYS A 94 13.66 5.56 -12.49
C LYS A 94 13.67 4.26 -13.29
N LYS A 95 13.75 4.40 -14.61
CA LYS A 95 13.96 3.28 -15.52
C LYS A 95 15.37 2.69 -15.33
N GLU A 96 15.63 1.54 -15.89
CA GLU A 96 16.96 0.91 -15.85
C GLU A 96 18.07 1.79 -16.44
N ASN A 97 17.75 2.61 -17.43
CA ASN A 97 18.70 3.57 -18.02
C ASN A 97 18.95 4.82 -17.15
N GLY A 98 18.34 4.91 -15.95
CA GLY A 98 18.44 6.02 -15.01
C GLY A 98 17.55 7.22 -15.29
N GLU A 99 16.78 7.20 -16.39
CA GLU A 99 15.79 8.22 -16.71
C GLU A 99 14.64 8.21 -15.70
N GLU A 100 14.18 9.39 -15.27
CA GLU A 100 13.01 9.50 -14.41
C GLU A 100 11.75 9.11 -15.18
N PHE A 101 11.00 8.17 -14.64
CA PHE A 101 9.74 7.71 -15.22
C PHE A 101 8.53 8.45 -14.68
N GLY A 102 8.56 8.80 -13.41
CA GLY A 102 7.47 9.48 -12.72
C GLY A 102 7.60 9.40 -11.21
N THR A 103 6.57 9.86 -10.53
CA THR A 103 6.55 9.92 -9.07
C THR A 103 5.30 9.22 -8.55
N VAL A 104 5.44 8.42 -7.50
CA VAL A 104 4.32 7.77 -6.82
C VAL A 104 4.12 8.40 -5.45
N HIS A 105 2.89 8.79 -5.16
CA HIS A 105 2.48 9.21 -3.83
C HIS A 105 1.66 8.10 -3.17
N VAL A 106 2.11 7.63 -2.03
CA VAL A 106 1.40 6.65 -1.21
C VAL A 106 0.38 7.42 -0.38
N ALA A 107 -0.88 7.35 -0.77
CA ALA A 107 -1.95 8.08 -0.10
C ALA A 107 -2.41 7.39 1.18
N TYR A 108 -2.44 6.06 1.15
CA TYR A 108 -2.91 5.25 2.27
C TYR A 108 -2.46 3.80 2.13
N MET A 109 -2.15 3.20 3.27
CA MET A 109 -1.97 1.76 3.41
C MET A 109 -2.54 1.34 4.77
N SER A 110 -3.47 0.39 4.79
CA SER A 110 -3.98 -0.13 6.04
C SER A 110 -2.90 -0.91 6.79
N ARG A 111 -2.95 -0.88 8.12
CA ARG A 111 -1.96 -1.57 8.98
C ARG A 111 -1.80 -3.05 8.66
N ARG A 112 -2.89 -3.73 8.28
CA ARG A 112 -2.88 -5.14 7.88
C ARG A 112 -2.52 -5.34 6.41
N ARG A 113 -2.32 -4.24 5.66
CA ARG A 113 -2.06 -4.26 4.23
C ARG A 113 -3.15 -5.00 3.42
N GLU A 114 -4.38 -4.93 3.89
CA GLU A 114 -5.57 -5.44 3.17
C GLU A 114 -6.09 -4.41 2.16
N GLN A 115 -5.78 -3.15 2.39
CA GLN A 115 -6.16 -2.01 1.56
C GLN A 115 -4.97 -1.07 1.40
N GLY A 116 -4.80 -0.54 0.20
CA GLY A 116 -3.76 0.45 -0.11
C GLY A 116 -4.13 1.24 -1.34
N GLN A 117 -3.67 2.47 -1.39
CA GLN A 117 -3.94 3.40 -2.47
C GLN A 117 -2.70 4.22 -2.79
N LEU A 118 -2.33 4.23 -4.07
CA LEU A 118 -1.23 4.97 -4.64
C LEU A 118 -1.72 5.89 -5.76
N TYR A 119 -1.00 6.97 -5.99
CA TYR A 119 -1.18 7.85 -7.15
C TYR A 119 0.13 7.92 -7.93
N LEU A 120 0.14 7.47 -9.17
CA LEU A 120 1.26 7.64 -10.10
C LEU A 120 1.06 8.92 -10.90
N PHE A 121 2.04 9.82 -10.82
CA PHE A 121 2.14 11.05 -11.58
C PHE A 121 3.15 10.85 -12.70
N ARG A 122 2.70 10.93 -13.96
CA ARG A 122 3.52 10.75 -15.15
C ARG A 122 2.99 11.62 -16.29
N ASP A 123 3.83 12.37 -16.97
CA ASP A 123 3.50 13.15 -18.18
C ASP A 123 2.24 14.02 -18.01
N SER A 124 2.10 14.71 -16.88
CA SER A 124 0.92 15.51 -16.53
C SER A 124 -0.37 14.70 -16.30
N ASN A 125 -0.29 13.39 -16.27
CA ASN A 125 -1.39 12.49 -15.95
C ASN A 125 -1.24 11.95 -14.53
N VAL A 126 -2.38 11.65 -13.92
CA VAL A 126 -2.45 10.99 -12.61
C VAL A 126 -3.29 9.73 -12.73
N THR A 127 -2.68 8.61 -12.42
CA THR A 127 -3.36 7.31 -12.35
C THR A 127 -3.41 6.83 -10.90
N ARG A 128 -4.58 6.42 -10.45
CA ARG A 128 -4.80 5.88 -9.12
C ARG A 128 -4.76 4.37 -9.17
N PHE A 129 -4.02 3.79 -8.24
CA PHE A 129 -3.85 2.35 -8.10
C PHE A 129 -4.31 1.87 -6.72
N TYR A 130 -4.90 0.69 -6.67
CA TYR A 130 -5.29 -0.01 -5.44
C TYR A 130 -4.48 -1.27 -5.24
N LEU A 131 -4.15 -1.55 -3.99
CA LEU A 131 -3.49 -2.79 -3.61
C LEU A 131 -4.40 -3.98 -3.89
N VAL A 132 -3.87 -4.94 -4.64
CA VAL A 132 -4.53 -6.21 -4.96
C VAL A 132 -3.90 -7.34 -4.15
N SER A 133 -2.57 -7.31 -3.98
CA SER A 133 -1.81 -8.33 -3.26
C SER A 133 -0.60 -7.69 -2.59
N THR A 134 -0.27 -8.16 -1.38
CA THR A 134 0.97 -7.78 -0.68
C THR A 134 2.20 -8.50 -1.22
N LYS A 135 2.00 -9.48 -2.10
CA LYS A 135 3.10 -10.17 -2.77
C LYS A 135 3.34 -9.48 -4.11
N PRO A 136 4.55 -8.96 -4.35
CA PRO A 136 4.89 -8.39 -5.65
C PRO A 136 4.82 -9.47 -6.73
N ALA A 137 4.31 -9.09 -7.89
CA ALA A 137 4.24 -9.95 -9.07
C ALA A 137 4.89 -9.19 -10.24
N PHE A 138 6.00 -9.69 -10.73
CA PHE A 138 6.73 -9.15 -11.87
C PHE A 138 6.57 -10.07 -13.06
N ILE A 139 6.37 -9.47 -14.24
CA ILE A 139 6.45 -10.19 -15.49
C ILE A 139 7.94 -10.30 -15.84
N VAL A 140 8.45 -11.50 -15.92
CA VAL A 140 9.80 -11.76 -16.44
C VAL A 140 9.64 -11.95 -17.95
N GLU A 141 10.17 -11.02 -18.74
CA GLU A 141 10.36 -11.29 -20.16
C GLU A 141 11.32 -12.48 -20.28
N SER A 142 10.81 -13.62 -20.75
CA SER A 142 11.64 -14.79 -21.03
C SER A 142 12.46 -14.53 -22.31
N SER A 143 13.52 -13.78 -22.18
CA SER A 143 14.47 -13.50 -23.26
C SER A 143 15.47 -14.64 -23.49
N ASP A 144 15.29 -15.81 -22.89
CA ASP A 144 16.17 -16.98 -23.09
C ASP A 144 15.37 -18.29 -23.26
N VAL A 145 14.56 -18.37 -24.31
CA VAL A 145 14.36 -19.67 -24.97
C VAL A 145 15.37 -19.72 -26.12
N ASP A 146 16.54 -20.24 -25.82
CA ASP A 146 17.54 -20.61 -26.82
C ASP A 146 16.89 -21.71 -27.72
N PRO A 147 16.59 -21.43 -29.01
CA PRO A 147 16.00 -22.43 -29.89
C PRO A 147 17.10 -23.22 -30.54
N ALA A 148 17.90 -23.93 -29.73
CA ALA A 148 18.92 -24.81 -30.28
C ALA A 148 19.26 -25.97 -29.34
N SER A 149 18.56 -27.07 -29.48
CA SER A 149 19.11 -28.43 -29.31
C SER A 149 18.17 -29.44 -29.95
#